data_575720c75f58f9f9d2a1a16a5fe03fa9
#
_entry.id   575720c75f58f9f9d2a1a16a5fe03fa9
#
_cell.length_a   1.000
_cell.length_b   1.000
_cell.length_c   1.000
_cell.angle_alpha   90.00
_cell.angle_beta   90.00
_cell.angle_gamma   90.00
#
_symmetry.space_group_name_H-M   'P 1'
#
loop_
_entity.id
_entity.type
_entity.pdbx_description
1 polymer ?
#
loop_
_entity_poly.entity_id
_entity_poly.type
_entity_poly.pdbx_seq_one_letter_code
_entity_poly.pdbx_strand_id
1 'polypeptide(L)'
;MVRPDLNVRIGALHLDNPLIAASGCFGYGVEYEELVDLSKLGAIAVKGLFLESREGHSPTRIVETPSGMLNAIGLQGIGVRRFVDEKLPALQNAGAVVIVNICGSTVDEYAELARILSDADGVAALELNISCPNIKEGGITFGCSATGTHEVVRAVRKSTELPIFPKLTPNVTDIATIAKAAEEAGADAVSLVNTFLAMAIDIETHRPQFPMSSAG
;
A
#
# COMPACT_ATOMS: atom_id res chain seq x y z
N MET A 1 38.13 2.66 8.10
CA MET A 1 36.80 3.13 8.53
C MET A 1 35.86 1.92 8.58
N VAL A 2 35.26 1.68 9.75
CA VAL A 2 34.23 0.63 9.88
C VAL A 2 32.99 1.11 9.09
N ARG A 3 32.51 0.30 8.15
CA ARG A 3 31.24 0.61 7.47
C ARG A 3 30.10 0.39 8.47
N PRO A 4 29.10 1.28 8.54
CA PRO A 4 27.93 1.06 9.39
C PRO A 4 27.19 -0.20 8.93
N ASP A 5 26.66 -0.93 9.89
CA ASP A 5 25.71 -2.01 9.61
C ASP A 5 24.34 -1.36 9.33
N LEU A 6 23.80 -1.60 8.14
CA LEU A 6 22.51 -1.06 7.68
C LEU A 6 21.41 -2.12 7.72
N ASN A 7 21.70 -3.34 8.11
CA ASN A 7 20.72 -4.42 8.14
C ASN A 7 19.57 -4.07 9.09
N VAL A 8 18.36 -4.37 8.65
CA VAL A 8 17.11 -4.17 9.41
C VAL A 8 16.35 -5.48 9.47
N ARG A 9 15.76 -5.75 10.62
CA ARG A 9 14.88 -6.89 10.81
C ARG A 9 13.48 -6.43 11.27
N ILE A 10 12.44 -6.89 10.58
CA ILE A 10 11.03 -6.60 10.90
C ILE A 10 10.28 -7.95 10.95
N GLY A 11 10.03 -8.46 12.15
CA GLY A 11 9.51 -9.83 12.28
C GLY A 11 10.46 -10.86 11.64
N ALA A 12 9.95 -11.60 10.68
CA ALA A 12 10.71 -12.56 9.87
C ALA A 12 11.40 -11.93 8.64
N LEU A 13 11.07 -10.69 8.27
CA LEU A 13 11.67 -9.99 7.14
C LEU A 13 13.06 -9.47 7.50
N HIS A 14 14.06 -9.77 6.65
CA HIS A 14 15.41 -9.25 6.71
C HIS A 14 15.67 -8.36 5.52
N LEU A 15 16.20 -7.16 5.76
CA LEU A 15 16.57 -6.17 4.75
C LEU A 15 18.04 -5.81 4.89
N ASP A 16 18.77 -5.74 3.80
CA ASP A 16 20.19 -5.36 3.79
C ASP A 16 20.42 -3.87 4.12
N ASN A 17 19.35 -3.08 4.01
CA ASN A 17 19.35 -1.66 4.38
C ASN A 17 17.90 -1.16 4.62
N PRO A 18 17.70 -0.01 5.29
CA PRO A 18 16.37 0.49 5.67
C PRO A 18 15.59 1.20 4.54
N LEU A 19 16.11 1.27 3.32
CA LEU A 19 15.46 1.99 2.24
C LEU A 19 14.39 1.12 1.59
N ILE A 20 13.14 1.52 1.74
CA ILE A 20 11.99 0.88 1.09
C ILE A 20 11.37 1.87 0.12
N ALA A 21 11.33 1.53 -1.18
CA ALA A 21 10.55 2.30 -2.15
C ALA A 21 9.06 2.17 -1.84
N ALA A 22 8.40 3.30 -1.54
CA ALA A 22 7.03 3.30 -1.02
C ALA A 22 6.01 2.96 -2.10
N SER A 23 4.97 2.20 -1.70
CA SER A 23 3.81 1.94 -2.55
C SER A 23 3.11 3.25 -2.96
N GLY A 24 2.63 3.29 -4.20
CA GLY A 24 2.03 4.49 -4.79
C GLY A 24 3.03 5.47 -5.40
N CYS A 25 4.34 5.36 -5.11
CA CYS A 25 5.39 6.26 -5.61
C CYS A 25 6.34 5.58 -6.62
N PHE A 26 6.40 4.26 -6.64
CA PHE A 26 7.39 3.49 -7.40
C PHE A 26 6.76 2.44 -8.34
N GLY A 27 5.52 2.63 -8.77
CA GLY A 27 4.81 1.71 -9.66
C GLY A 27 4.82 0.27 -9.16
N TYR A 28 5.14 -0.67 -10.04
CA TYR A 28 5.43 -2.06 -9.66
C TYR A 28 6.94 -2.32 -9.52
N GLY A 29 7.78 -1.29 -9.66
CA GLY A 29 9.23 -1.38 -9.54
C GLY A 29 9.94 -1.62 -10.88
N VAL A 30 9.47 -2.53 -11.72
CA VAL A 30 10.06 -2.87 -13.01
C VAL A 30 10.17 -1.67 -13.97
N GLU A 31 9.32 -0.67 -13.81
CA GLU A 31 9.32 0.55 -14.60
C GLU A 31 10.58 1.42 -14.37
N TYR A 32 11.33 1.15 -13.30
CA TYR A 32 12.51 1.91 -12.89
C TYR A 32 13.81 1.13 -13.02
N GLU A 33 13.77 -0.10 -13.55
CA GLU A 33 14.93 -1.00 -13.68
C GLU A 33 16.10 -0.38 -14.45
N GLU A 34 15.82 0.43 -15.47
CA GLU A 34 16.86 1.14 -16.24
C GLU A 34 17.51 2.32 -15.46
N LEU A 35 16.85 2.82 -14.42
CA LEU A 35 17.29 4.00 -13.67
C LEU A 35 17.90 3.64 -12.32
N VAL A 36 17.46 2.57 -11.71
CA VAL A 36 17.82 2.16 -10.34
C VAL A 36 18.10 0.67 -10.30
N ASP A 37 19.24 0.29 -9.74
CA ASP A 37 19.53 -1.09 -9.39
C ASP A 37 18.61 -1.53 -8.24
N LEU A 38 17.57 -2.28 -8.59
CA LEU A 38 16.51 -2.68 -7.65
C LEU A 38 17.05 -3.57 -6.52
N SER A 39 18.13 -4.32 -6.76
CA SER A 39 18.77 -5.19 -5.77
C SER A 39 19.45 -4.43 -4.63
N LYS A 40 19.69 -3.13 -4.80
CA LYS A 40 20.31 -2.26 -3.77
C LYS A 40 19.30 -1.56 -2.86
N LEU A 41 18.01 -1.67 -3.16
CA LEU A 41 16.97 -1.23 -2.24
C LEU A 41 16.77 -2.30 -1.16
N GLY A 42 16.51 -1.87 0.08
CA GLY A 42 16.12 -2.79 1.13
C GLY A 42 14.86 -3.57 0.75
N ALA A 43 13.86 -2.89 0.20
CA ALA A 43 12.68 -3.52 -0.41
C ALA A 43 11.95 -2.57 -1.36
N ILE A 44 11.00 -3.10 -2.12
CA ILE A 44 10.05 -2.35 -2.93
C ILE A 44 8.64 -2.72 -2.45
N ALA A 45 7.89 -1.73 -1.95
CA ALA A 45 6.46 -1.87 -1.73
C ALA A 45 5.75 -1.52 -3.05
N VAL A 46 5.22 -2.54 -3.73
CA VAL A 46 4.62 -2.37 -5.05
C VAL A 46 3.27 -1.64 -5.00
N LYS A 47 2.81 -1.16 -6.14
CA LYS A 47 1.49 -0.53 -6.28
C LYS A 47 0.37 -1.45 -5.80
N GLY A 48 -0.64 -0.87 -5.15
CA GLY A 48 -1.76 -1.61 -4.56
C GLY A 48 -2.48 -2.54 -5.53
N LEU A 49 -2.69 -3.77 -5.09
CA LEU A 49 -3.34 -4.84 -5.83
C LEU A 49 -4.70 -5.16 -5.24
N PHE A 50 -5.69 -5.32 -6.11
CA PHE A 50 -6.97 -5.94 -5.82
C PHE A 50 -7.00 -7.36 -6.41
N LEU A 51 -8.03 -8.12 -6.11
CA LEU A 51 -8.26 -9.42 -6.76
C LEU A 51 -8.36 -9.23 -8.28
N GLU A 52 -9.15 -8.24 -8.72
CA GLU A 52 -9.36 -7.91 -10.12
C GLU A 52 -8.63 -6.62 -10.52
N SER A 53 -8.41 -6.44 -11.82
CA SER A 53 -7.86 -5.20 -12.37
C SER A 53 -8.83 -4.03 -12.23
N ARG A 54 -8.30 -2.80 -12.10
CA ARG A 54 -9.08 -1.55 -12.05
C ARG A 54 -8.46 -0.51 -12.96
N GLU A 55 -9.28 0.18 -13.73
CA GLU A 55 -8.81 1.22 -14.66
C GLU A 55 -8.48 2.56 -13.97
N GLY A 56 -9.05 2.79 -12.78
CA GLY A 56 -8.94 4.07 -12.07
C GLY A 56 -9.83 5.15 -12.65
N HIS A 57 -9.58 6.40 -12.25
CA HIS A 57 -10.36 7.55 -12.72
C HIS A 57 -9.91 8.03 -14.10
N SER A 58 -10.81 8.72 -14.79
CA SER A 58 -10.46 9.47 -16.00
C SER A 58 -9.52 10.65 -15.68
N PRO A 59 -8.65 11.09 -16.59
CA PRO A 59 -7.84 12.30 -16.41
C PRO A 59 -8.73 13.56 -16.22
N THR A 60 -8.28 14.62 -15.51
CA THR A 60 -6.96 14.85 -14.90
C THR A 60 -6.87 14.10 -13.58
N ARG A 61 -5.73 13.45 -13.31
CA ARG A 61 -5.50 12.63 -12.10
C ARG A 61 -4.50 13.22 -11.12
N ILE A 62 -3.73 14.23 -11.56
CA ILE A 62 -2.70 14.90 -10.77
C ILE A 62 -2.80 16.39 -11.02
N VAL A 63 -2.71 17.17 -9.95
CA VAL A 63 -2.67 18.63 -9.98
C VAL A 63 -1.57 19.10 -9.04
N GLU A 64 -0.69 19.95 -9.53
CA GLU A 64 0.37 20.58 -8.72
C GLU A 64 -0.21 21.67 -7.84
N THR A 65 0.38 21.83 -6.66
CA THR A 65 0.11 22.91 -5.72
C THR A 65 1.42 23.59 -5.34
N PRO A 66 1.41 24.80 -4.73
CA PRO A 66 2.64 25.50 -4.36
C PRO A 66 3.59 24.70 -3.45
N SER A 67 3.08 23.72 -2.70
CA SER A 67 3.86 22.97 -1.71
C SER A 67 3.81 21.45 -1.91
N GLY A 68 3.27 20.96 -3.03
CA GLY A 68 3.14 19.54 -3.28
C GLY A 68 2.24 19.22 -4.47
N MET A 69 1.53 18.10 -4.43
CA MET A 69 0.57 17.75 -5.46
C MET A 69 -0.66 17.08 -4.85
N LEU A 70 -1.78 17.21 -5.52
CA LEU A 70 -3.00 16.45 -5.29
C LEU A 70 -3.10 15.32 -6.31
N ASN A 71 -3.64 14.17 -5.91
CA ASN A 71 -3.92 13.10 -6.82
C ASN A 71 -5.35 12.55 -6.67
N ALA A 72 -5.88 12.02 -7.76
CA ALA A 72 -7.14 11.30 -7.83
C ALA A 72 -6.98 10.12 -8.80
N ILE A 73 -6.07 9.19 -8.49
CA ILE A 73 -5.72 8.07 -9.36
C ILE A 73 -6.86 7.07 -9.50
N GLY A 74 -7.67 6.89 -8.46
CA GLY A 74 -8.80 5.95 -8.47
C GLY A 74 -8.40 4.49 -8.35
N LEU A 75 -7.33 4.21 -7.63
CA LEU A 75 -6.88 2.85 -7.30
C LEU A 75 -6.64 1.97 -8.54
N GLN A 76 -6.11 2.55 -9.62
CA GLN A 76 -5.73 1.81 -10.83
C GLN A 76 -4.75 0.69 -10.51
N GLY A 77 -5.00 -0.50 -11.04
CA GLY A 77 -4.12 -1.66 -10.84
C GLY A 77 -4.43 -2.81 -11.78
N ILE A 78 -3.45 -3.72 -11.94
CA ILE A 78 -3.50 -4.83 -12.90
C ILE A 78 -4.16 -6.10 -12.35
N GLY A 79 -4.51 -6.13 -11.06
CA GLY A 79 -5.01 -7.32 -10.39
C GLY A 79 -3.89 -8.27 -9.93
N VAL A 80 -4.19 -9.08 -8.89
CA VAL A 80 -3.19 -9.93 -8.25
C VAL A 80 -2.65 -11.00 -9.16
N ARG A 81 -3.49 -11.65 -9.97
CA ARG A 81 -3.04 -12.76 -10.84
C ARG A 81 -2.05 -12.30 -11.88
N ARG A 82 -2.36 -11.20 -12.57
CA ARG A 82 -1.45 -10.63 -13.56
C ARG A 82 -0.14 -10.14 -12.94
N PHE A 83 -0.17 -9.65 -11.71
CA PHE A 83 1.04 -9.27 -10.98
C PHE A 83 1.92 -10.50 -10.71
N VAL A 84 1.35 -11.59 -10.21
CA VAL A 84 2.07 -12.83 -9.93
C VAL A 84 2.66 -13.44 -11.19
N ASP A 85 1.90 -13.41 -12.30
CA ASP A 85 2.32 -14.04 -13.55
C ASP A 85 3.37 -13.21 -14.33
N GLU A 86 3.29 -11.87 -14.30
CA GLU A 86 4.09 -11.00 -15.17
C GLU A 86 5.13 -10.17 -14.40
N LYS A 87 4.76 -9.54 -13.29
CA LYS A 87 5.60 -8.55 -12.61
C LYS A 87 6.50 -9.16 -11.54
N LEU A 88 5.98 -10.09 -10.77
CA LEU A 88 6.73 -10.71 -9.69
C LEU A 88 7.97 -11.46 -10.17
N PRO A 89 7.92 -12.28 -11.25
CA PRO A 89 9.11 -12.92 -11.78
C PRO A 89 10.19 -11.93 -12.27
N ALA A 90 9.78 -10.81 -12.88
CA ALA A 90 10.71 -9.78 -13.31
C ALA A 90 11.43 -9.12 -12.12
N LEU A 91 10.70 -8.80 -11.04
CA LEU A 91 11.29 -8.27 -9.81
C LEU A 91 12.25 -9.25 -9.14
N GLN A 92 11.91 -10.53 -9.10
CA GLN A 92 12.79 -11.59 -8.60
C GLN A 92 14.09 -11.67 -9.41
N ASN A 93 13.99 -11.66 -10.74
CA ASN A 93 15.16 -11.65 -11.64
C ASN A 93 16.05 -10.42 -11.43
N ALA A 94 15.46 -9.28 -11.10
CA ALA A 94 16.19 -8.06 -10.73
C ALA A 94 16.76 -8.08 -9.30
N GLY A 95 16.57 -9.15 -8.54
CA GLY A 95 17.06 -9.30 -7.16
C GLY A 95 16.34 -8.43 -6.13
N ALA A 96 15.13 -7.95 -6.42
CA ALA A 96 14.36 -7.10 -5.53
C ALA A 96 13.70 -7.88 -4.40
N VAL A 97 13.72 -7.33 -3.17
CA VAL A 97 12.88 -7.78 -2.07
C VAL A 97 11.49 -7.14 -2.22
N VAL A 98 10.44 -7.95 -2.37
CA VAL A 98 9.10 -7.49 -2.76
C VAL A 98 8.14 -7.51 -1.59
N ILE A 99 7.66 -6.33 -1.21
CA ILE A 99 6.53 -6.13 -0.30
C ILE A 99 5.30 -5.86 -1.17
N VAL A 100 4.26 -6.67 -1.05
CA VAL A 100 3.06 -6.50 -1.88
C VAL A 100 2.02 -5.68 -1.14
N ASN A 101 1.69 -4.49 -1.68
CA ASN A 101 0.58 -3.70 -1.17
C ASN A 101 -0.75 -4.30 -1.66
N ILE A 102 -1.64 -4.64 -0.74
CA ILE A 102 -2.95 -5.23 -1.03
C ILE A 102 -4.08 -4.32 -0.60
N CYS A 103 -5.13 -4.29 -1.42
CA CYS A 103 -6.32 -3.48 -1.25
C CYS A 103 -7.57 -4.36 -1.38
N GLY A 104 -8.51 -4.23 -0.48
CA GLY A 104 -9.81 -4.92 -0.53
C GLY A 104 -10.96 -3.97 -0.21
N SER A 105 -12.14 -4.34 -0.69
CA SER A 105 -13.41 -3.65 -0.36
C SER A 105 -14.17 -4.41 0.73
N THR A 106 -13.74 -5.61 1.08
CA THR A 106 -14.26 -6.44 2.16
C THR A 106 -13.11 -7.13 2.90
N VAL A 107 -13.34 -7.55 4.14
CA VAL A 107 -12.38 -8.32 4.94
C VAL A 107 -11.97 -9.62 4.22
N ASP A 108 -12.94 -10.28 3.57
CA ASP A 108 -12.73 -11.53 2.85
C ASP A 108 -11.80 -11.35 1.63
N GLU A 109 -11.89 -10.21 0.92
CA GLU A 109 -10.98 -9.90 -0.20
C GLU A 109 -9.53 -9.74 0.28
N TYR A 110 -9.28 -9.10 1.44
CA TYR A 110 -7.94 -9.02 2.02
C TYR A 110 -7.39 -10.41 2.38
N ALA A 111 -8.22 -11.26 3.00
CA ALA A 111 -7.84 -12.62 3.35
C ALA A 111 -7.54 -13.48 2.12
N GLU A 112 -8.32 -13.33 1.05
CA GLU A 112 -8.12 -14.03 -0.23
C GLU A 112 -6.82 -13.59 -0.90
N LEU A 113 -6.56 -12.27 -0.98
CA LEU A 113 -5.31 -11.73 -1.51
C LEU A 113 -4.10 -12.26 -0.74
N ALA A 114 -4.18 -12.27 0.59
CA ALA A 114 -3.11 -12.78 1.44
C ALA A 114 -2.82 -14.26 1.15
N ARG A 115 -3.84 -15.09 0.95
CA ARG A 115 -3.69 -16.51 0.61
C ARG A 115 -3.05 -16.72 -0.76
N ILE A 116 -3.53 -16.01 -1.79
CA ILE A 116 -2.95 -16.09 -3.14
C ILE A 116 -1.46 -15.71 -3.12
N LEU A 117 -1.11 -14.65 -2.39
CA LEU A 117 0.26 -14.14 -2.34
C LEU A 117 1.17 -14.95 -1.43
N SER A 118 0.63 -15.69 -0.46
CA SER A 118 1.39 -16.64 0.35
C SER A 118 1.84 -17.87 -0.45
N ASP A 119 1.08 -18.24 -1.47
CA ASP A 119 1.40 -19.36 -2.37
C ASP A 119 2.35 -18.92 -3.51
N ALA A 120 2.62 -17.62 -3.64
CA ALA A 120 3.47 -17.07 -4.69
C ALA A 120 4.92 -16.90 -4.20
N ASP A 121 5.87 -17.58 -4.85
CA ASP A 121 7.29 -17.43 -4.56
C ASP A 121 7.76 -15.99 -4.79
N GLY A 122 8.61 -15.46 -3.88
CA GLY A 122 9.24 -14.15 -4.01
C GLY A 122 8.49 -12.99 -3.36
N VAL A 123 7.36 -13.25 -2.71
CA VAL A 123 6.70 -12.26 -1.83
C VAL A 123 7.34 -12.31 -0.46
N ALA A 124 7.96 -11.20 -0.02
CA ALA A 124 8.67 -11.10 1.25
C ALA A 124 7.77 -10.62 2.41
N ALA A 125 6.76 -9.81 2.13
CA ALA A 125 5.80 -9.28 3.11
C ALA A 125 4.55 -8.72 2.41
N LEU A 126 3.50 -8.46 3.19
CA LEU A 126 2.28 -7.79 2.74
C LEU A 126 2.10 -6.43 3.42
N GLU A 127 1.90 -5.38 2.63
CA GLU A 127 1.45 -4.07 3.12
C GLU A 127 -0.06 -3.98 2.92
N LEU A 128 -0.83 -3.81 4.02
CA LEU A 128 -2.29 -3.77 3.96
C LEU A 128 -2.77 -2.33 3.78
N ASN A 129 -3.26 -1.96 2.62
CA ASN A 129 -3.85 -0.65 2.40
C ASN A 129 -5.30 -0.61 2.94
N ILE A 130 -5.43 -0.35 4.24
CA ILE A 130 -6.72 -0.32 4.94
C ILE A 130 -7.47 1.02 4.80
N SER A 131 -7.00 1.92 3.92
CA SER A 131 -7.67 3.19 3.60
C SER A 131 -8.73 3.05 2.51
N CYS A 132 -9.00 1.81 2.03
CA CYS A 132 -10.08 1.54 1.09
C CYS A 132 -11.45 1.56 1.80
N PRO A 133 -12.52 2.04 1.13
CA PRO A 133 -13.86 2.06 1.70
C PRO A 133 -14.38 0.65 1.99
N ASN A 134 -14.98 0.45 3.16
CA ASN A 134 -15.72 -0.77 3.50
C ASN A 134 -17.14 -0.70 2.92
N ILE A 135 -17.43 -1.54 1.94
CA ILE A 135 -18.76 -1.55 1.28
C ILE A 135 -19.87 -1.93 2.27
N LYS A 136 -19.60 -2.85 3.22
CA LYS A 136 -20.58 -3.31 4.21
C LYS A 136 -20.96 -2.21 5.22
N GLU A 137 -20.07 -1.25 5.48
CA GLU A 137 -20.27 -0.15 6.43
C GLU A 137 -20.53 1.20 5.75
N GLY A 138 -21.14 1.19 4.57
CA GLY A 138 -21.55 2.43 3.88
C GLY A 138 -20.40 3.29 3.36
N GLY A 139 -19.23 2.69 3.11
CA GLY A 139 -18.08 3.37 2.52
C GLY A 139 -17.11 3.98 3.54
N ILE A 140 -17.28 3.73 4.85
CA ILE A 140 -16.29 4.09 5.87
C ILE A 140 -15.05 3.23 5.68
N THR A 141 -13.86 3.83 5.70
CA THR A 141 -12.61 3.07 5.51
C THR A 141 -12.29 2.23 6.75
N PHE A 142 -11.79 1.02 6.53
CA PHE A 142 -11.38 0.12 7.63
C PHE A 142 -10.38 0.80 8.59
N GLY A 143 -9.43 1.55 8.04
CA GLY A 143 -8.38 2.24 8.79
C GLY A 143 -8.84 3.46 9.59
N CYS A 144 -10.11 3.87 9.51
CA CYS A 144 -10.64 4.97 10.31
C CYS A 144 -11.13 4.55 11.70
N SER A 145 -11.19 3.25 11.99
CA SER A 145 -11.59 2.74 13.31
C SER A 145 -10.68 1.63 13.79
N ALA A 146 -10.48 1.54 15.10
CA ALA A 146 -9.73 0.47 15.76
C ALA A 146 -10.35 -0.91 15.44
N THR A 147 -11.68 -1.02 15.48
CA THR A 147 -12.41 -2.26 15.20
C THR A 147 -12.18 -2.72 13.75
N GLY A 148 -12.39 -1.85 12.76
CA GLY A 148 -12.20 -2.19 11.34
C GLY A 148 -10.75 -2.56 11.03
N THR A 149 -9.78 -1.83 11.60
CA THR A 149 -8.36 -2.17 11.49
C THR A 149 -8.07 -3.56 12.06
N HIS A 150 -8.53 -3.82 13.29
CA HIS A 150 -8.34 -5.11 13.95
C HIS A 150 -8.96 -6.26 13.14
N GLU A 151 -10.17 -6.10 12.61
CA GLU A 151 -10.86 -7.13 11.82
C GLU A 151 -10.08 -7.52 10.57
N VAL A 152 -9.64 -6.54 9.77
CA VAL A 152 -8.86 -6.80 8.55
C VAL A 152 -7.52 -7.46 8.88
N VAL A 153 -6.75 -6.88 9.82
CA VAL A 153 -5.43 -7.40 10.18
C VAL A 153 -5.54 -8.83 10.73
N ARG A 154 -6.53 -9.08 11.58
CA ARG A 154 -6.78 -10.42 12.15
C ARG A 154 -7.18 -11.45 11.09
N ALA A 155 -7.97 -11.07 10.10
CA ALA A 155 -8.36 -11.94 8.99
C ALA A 155 -7.16 -12.29 8.11
N VAL A 156 -6.35 -11.28 7.77
CA VAL A 156 -5.11 -11.49 7.01
C VAL A 156 -4.12 -12.36 7.78
N ARG A 157 -3.90 -12.10 9.08
CA ARG A 157 -3.00 -12.91 9.92
C ARG A 157 -3.38 -14.39 9.95
N LYS A 158 -4.66 -14.70 9.91
CA LYS A 158 -5.14 -16.08 9.84
C LYS A 158 -4.91 -16.76 8.48
N SER A 159 -4.64 -15.98 7.45
CA SER A 159 -4.53 -16.44 6.06
C SER A 159 -3.10 -16.52 5.54
N THR A 160 -2.10 -16.04 6.32
CA THR A 160 -0.71 -15.99 5.90
C THR A 160 0.27 -16.05 7.08
N GLU A 161 1.45 -16.59 6.86
CA GLU A 161 2.60 -16.49 7.78
C GLU A 161 3.58 -15.37 7.36
N LEU A 162 3.36 -14.72 6.20
CA LEU A 162 4.18 -13.59 5.77
C LEU A 162 4.08 -12.44 6.77
N PRO A 163 5.15 -11.65 6.95
CA PRO A 163 5.08 -10.39 7.68
C PRO A 163 4.01 -9.45 7.11
N ILE A 164 3.21 -8.82 7.99
CA ILE A 164 2.12 -7.93 7.60
C ILE A 164 2.29 -6.54 8.20
N PHE A 165 2.16 -5.50 7.34
CA PHE A 165 2.34 -4.10 7.66
C PHE A 165 1.08 -3.29 7.29
N PRO A 166 0.12 -3.10 8.21
CA PRO A 166 -1.01 -2.22 7.94
C PRO A 166 -0.54 -0.79 7.66
N LYS A 167 -0.94 -0.25 6.51
CA LYS A 167 -0.66 1.14 6.14
C LYS A 167 -1.77 2.04 6.62
N LEU A 168 -1.45 2.84 7.64
CA LEU A 168 -2.41 3.65 8.36
C LEU A 168 -2.77 4.92 7.59
N THR A 169 -4.05 5.34 7.72
CA THR A 169 -4.47 6.64 7.23
C THR A 169 -4.11 7.75 8.21
N PRO A 170 -3.64 8.93 7.76
CA PRO A 170 -3.46 10.08 8.62
C PRO A 170 -4.77 10.81 8.95
N ASN A 171 -5.88 10.44 8.30
CA ASN A 171 -7.16 11.15 8.37
C ASN A 171 -8.03 10.63 9.54
N VAL A 172 -7.43 10.54 10.71
CA VAL A 172 -8.04 10.11 11.97
C VAL A 172 -7.62 11.04 13.10
N THR A 173 -8.40 11.09 14.17
CA THR A 173 -8.10 11.93 15.34
C THR A 173 -6.92 11.40 16.14
N ASP A 174 -6.81 10.08 16.28
CA ASP A 174 -5.75 9.40 17.04
C ASP A 174 -5.24 8.17 16.29
N ILE A 175 -4.13 8.33 15.59
CA ILE A 175 -3.48 7.26 14.84
C ILE A 175 -2.83 6.20 15.76
N ALA A 176 -2.48 6.57 17.00
CA ALA A 176 -1.87 5.64 17.93
C ALA A 176 -2.87 4.56 18.38
N THR A 177 -4.13 4.91 18.55
CA THR A 177 -5.21 3.94 18.83
C THR A 177 -5.38 2.94 17.67
N ILE A 178 -5.29 3.40 16.41
CA ILE A 178 -5.36 2.53 15.24
C ILE A 178 -4.13 1.61 15.17
N ALA A 179 -2.93 2.14 15.43
CA ALA A 179 -1.69 1.36 15.44
C ALA A 179 -1.73 0.24 16.50
N LYS A 180 -2.21 0.53 17.71
CA LYS A 180 -2.38 -0.46 18.78
C LYS A 180 -3.36 -1.57 18.36
N ALA A 181 -4.48 -1.23 17.75
CA ALA A 181 -5.43 -2.22 17.25
C ALA A 181 -4.82 -3.12 16.17
N ALA A 182 -3.94 -2.59 15.31
CA ALA A 182 -3.19 -3.36 14.34
C ALA A 182 -2.21 -4.32 15.01
N GLU A 183 -1.45 -3.86 16.00
CA GLU A 183 -0.51 -4.68 16.79
C GLU A 183 -1.24 -5.81 17.53
N GLU A 184 -2.33 -5.51 18.23
CA GLU A 184 -3.16 -6.50 18.94
C GLU A 184 -3.75 -7.56 18.01
N ALA A 185 -4.01 -7.21 16.74
CA ALA A 185 -4.50 -8.12 15.73
C ALA A 185 -3.41 -9.02 15.11
N GLY A 186 -2.12 -8.74 15.38
CA GLY A 186 -0.97 -9.55 14.95
C GLY A 186 -0.19 -8.96 13.78
N ALA A 187 -0.18 -7.63 13.61
CA ALA A 187 0.73 -6.96 12.69
C ALA A 187 2.18 -7.03 13.19
N ASP A 188 3.13 -7.20 12.25
CA ASP A 188 4.57 -7.23 12.54
C ASP A 188 5.16 -5.82 12.61
N ALA A 189 4.56 -4.87 11.90
CA ALA A 189 4.89 -3.44 11.92
C ALA A 189 3.70 -2.62 11.40
N VAL A 190 3.85 -1.29 11.34
CA VAL A 190 2.90 -0.38 10.68
C VAL A 190 3.62 0.47 9.65
N SER A 191 2.97 0.73 8.51
CA SER A 191 3.44 1.73 7.53
C SER A 191 2.75 3.07 7.79
N LEU A 192 3.53 4.14 7.85
CA LEU A 192 3.06 5.52 8.05
C LEU A 192 3.53 6.40 6.89
N VAL A 193 2.65 7.07 6.20
CA VAL A 193 1.18 7.05 6.27
C VAL A 193 0.63 7.01 4.85
N ASN A 194 -0.70 6.76 4.70
CA ASN A 194 -1.41 6.92 3.44
C ASN A 194 -1.63 8.41 3.12
N THR A 195 -2.34 8.71 2.06
CA THR A 195 -2.57 10.06 1.55
C THR A 195 -3.39 10.93 2.52
N PHE A 196 -2.99 12.19 2.69
CA PHE A 196 -3.82 13.20 3.35
C PHE A 196 -4.95 13.61 2.41
N LEU A 197 -6.17 13.69 2.93
CA LEU A 197 -7.29 14.26 2.17
C LEU A 197 -7.10 15.76 1.98
N ALA A 198 -7.28 16.24 0.76
CA ALA A 198 -7.14 17.64 0.43
C ALA A 198 -8.05 18.05 -0.73
N MET A 199 -8.21 19.34 -0.93
CA MET A 199 -8.96 19.94 -2.04
C MET A 199 -8.27 21.22 -2.49
N ALA A 200 -8.15 21.40 -3.81
CA ALA A 200 -7.80 22.68 -4.42
C ALA A 200 -9.02 23.22 -5.18
N ILE A 201 -9.34 24.48 -4.93
CA ILE A 201 -10.42 25.20 -5.60
C ILE A 201 -9.81 26.26 -6.49
N ASP A 202 -10.23 26.29 -7.75
CA ASP A 202 -9.95 27.38 -8.67
C ASP A 202 -10.75 28.62 -8.23
N ILE A 203 -10.03 29.69 -7.87
CA ILE A 203 -10.64 30.90 -7.29
C ILE A 203 -11.39 31.75 -8.32
N GLU A 204 -11.09 31.58 -9.62
CA GLU A 204 -11.76 32.31 -10.68
C GLU A 204 -13.08 31.65 -11.09
N THR A 205 -13.07 30.30 -11.15
CA THR A 205 -14.24 29.51 -11.55
C THR A 205 -15.08 29.02 -10.39
N HIS A 206 -14.56 29.11 -9.14
CA HIS A 206 -15.15 28.58 -7.91
C HIS A 206 -15.47 27.08 -7.98
N ARG A 207 -14.64 26.32 -8.70
CA ARG A 207 -14.80 24.87 -8.88
C ARG A 207 -13.60 24.11 -8.35
N PRO A 208 -13.78 22.87 -7.87
CA PRO A 208 -12.66 21.99 -7.60
C PRO A 208 -11.80 21.78 -8.85
N GLN A 209 -10.49 21.73 -8.69
CA GLN A 209 -9.55 21.45 -9.78
C GLN A 209 -9.66 20.01 -10.30
N PHE A 210 -10.16 19.09 -9.47
CA PHE A 210 -10.60 17.78 -9.92
C PHE A 210 -12.11 17.76 -10.16
N PRO A 211 -12.60 16.98 -11.14
CA PRO A 211 -14.02 16.80 -11.37
C PRO A 211 -14.75 16.04 -10.25
N MET A 212 -14.01 15.59 -9.22
CA MET A 212 -14.51 14.86 -8.06
C MET A 212 -14.51 15.76 -6.82
N SER A 213 -15.44 15.49 -5.91
CA SER A 213 -15.62 16.28 -4.66
C SER A 213 -14.49 16.09 -3.64
N SER A 214 -13.65 15.08 -3.79
CA SER A 214 -12.47 14.84 -2.95
C SER A 214 -11.37 14.15 -3.73
N ALA A 215 -10.13 14.60 -3.53
CA ALA A 215 -8.92 13.96 -3.98
C ALA A 215 -8.06 13.61 -2.76
N GLY A 216 -7.31 12.55 -2.86
CA GLY A 216 -6.34 12.15 -1.85
C GLY A 216 -4.93 12.53 -2.27
#